data_1e02b13217a5dce66ec074bfbd365ae6
#
_entry.id   1e02b13217a5dce66ec074bfbd365ae6
#
_cell.length_a   1.000
_cell.length_b   1.000
_cell.length_c   1.000
_cell.angle_alpha   90.00
_cell.angle_beta   90.00
_cell.angle_gamma   90.00
#
_symmetry.space_group_name_H-M   'P 1'
#
loop_
_entity.id
_entity.type
_entity.pdbx_description
1 polymer ?
#
loop_
_entity_poly.entity_id
_entity_poly.type
_entity_poly.pdbx_seq_one_letter_code
_entity_poly.pdbx_strand_id
1 'polypeptide(L)'
;MPASQARSGLQAKAHSQDVALFIDWENLKISLSQAILRVNVSSLRETAETYGRLVIANAYADWQDDWHQSDPENLYAAGIEPVYVPTRVVTESTGIRRRKNSVDIKLTADCVECCHNHPNIGTFILASGDGDFIHMVNTLRPYGKLVVAVGVSWSTSPRLAARVDQFLYYDKDVDPVDTQRYRPRGAALNSGEDDALQHAFELVVEI
;
A
#
# COMPACT_ATOMS: atom_id res chain seq x y z
N MET A 1 20.85 43.40 -25.03
CA MET A 1 19.63 43.63 -24.28
C MET A 1 18.74 42.41 -24.40
N PRO A 2 18.13 41.93 -23.30
CA PRO A 2 18.51 40.62 -22.75
C PRO A 2 17.43 39.54 -23.02
N ALA A 3 17.91 38.35 -23.30
CA ALA A 3 17.12 37.14 -23.38
C ALA A 3 17.10 36.43 -22.00
N SER A 4 16.35 36.95 -21.05
CA SER A 4 16.33 36.41 -19.66
C SER A 4 14.95 36.43 -18.99
N GLN A 5 13.86 36.24 -19.72
CA GLN A 5 12.53 36.18 -19.10
C GLN A 5 11.60 35.06 -19.60
N ALA A 6 12.14 34.05 -20.27
CA ALA A 6 11.30 32.97 -20.84
C ALA A 6 11.42 31.60 -20.12
N ARG A 7 11.98 31.51 -18.89
CA ARG A 7 12.17 30.23 -18.19
C ARG A 7 11.41 30.07 -16.86
N SER A 8 10.58 31.00 -16.44
CA SER A 8 9.85 30.89 -15.16
C SER A 8 8.38 30.48 -15.28
N GLY A 9 7.89 30.19 -16.48
CA GLY A 9 6.46 29.92 -16.73
C GLY A 9 6.05 28.45 -16.84
N LEU A 10 6.99 27.51 -16.78
CA LEU A 10 6.69 26.09 -17.02
C LEU A 10 6.70 25.18 -15.78
N GLN A 11 6.96 25.74 -14.58
CA GLN A 11 6.96 24.96 -13.34
C GLN A 11 5.70 25.09 -12.48
N ALA A 12 4.67 25.78 -12.90
CA ALA A 12 3.48 26.02 -12.11
C ALA A 12 2.23 25.41 -12.74
N LYS A 13 2.27 24.12 -13.06
CA LYS A 13 1.10 23.26 -13.25
C LYS A 13 1.47 21.79 -12.98
N ALA A 14 2.12 21.51 -11.86
CA ALA A 14 1.96 20.22 -11.21
C ALA A 14 0.49 20.21 -10.77
N HIS A 15 -0.30 19.44 -11.45
CA HIS A 15 -1.72 19.32 -11.24
C HIS A 15 -1.92 18.83 -9.80
N SER A 16 -2.64 19.59 -8.98
CA SER A 16 -3.23 19.07 -7.76
C SER A 16 -4.34 18.10 -8.18
N GLN A 17 -3.94 16.94 -8.67
CA GLN A 17 -4.88 15.87 -8.94
C GLN A 17 -5.41 15.38 -7.61
N ASP A 18 -6.70 15.08 -7.57
CA ASP A 18 -7.27 14.42 -6.41
C ASP A 18 -6.68 13.01 -6.28
N VAL A 19 -6.52 12.57 -5.03
CA VAL A 19 -5.90 11.31 -4.64
C VAL A 19 -6.91 10.44 -3.92
N ALA A 20 -6.92 9.14 -4.22
CA ALA A 20 -7.62 8.13 -3.45
C ALA A 20 -6.62 7.14 -2.84
N LEU A 21 -6.79 6.84 -1.55
CA LEU A 21 -5.99 5.89 -0.78
C LEU A 21 -6.86 4.70 -0.37
N PHE A 22 -6.43 3.50 -0.75
CA PHE A 22 -7.06 2.23 -0.42
C PHE A 22 -6.08 1.38 0.38
N ILE A 23 -6.44 1.00 1.59
CA ILE A 23 -5.57 0.30 2.53
C ILE A 23 -6.12 -1.10 2.80
N ASP A 24 -5.37 -2.12 2.42
CA ASP A 24 -5.54 -3.47 2.93
C ASP A 24 -4.93 -3.54 4.34
N TRP A 25 -5.78 -3.25 5.32
CA TRP A 25 -5.33 -3.08 6.70
C TRP A 25 -4.75 -4.35 7.30
N GLU A 26 -5.37 -5.48 6.99
CA GLU A 26 -4.90 -6.77 7.49
C GLU A 26 -3.51 -7.11 6.94
N ASN A 27 -3.32 -6.99 5.63
CA ASN A 27 -2.03 -7.26 4.99
C ASN A 27 -0.92 -6.36 5.55
N LEU A 28 -1.18 -5.05 5.63
CA LEU A 28 -0.20 -4.08 6.13
C LEU A 28 0.15 -4.35 7.61
N LYS A 29 -0.87 -4.57 8.45
CA LYS A 29 -0.68 -4.82 9.89
C LYS A 29 0.03 -6.15 10.15
N ILE A 30 -0.34 -7.22 9.43
CA ILE A 30 0.33 -8.52 9.51
C ILE A 30 1.80 -8.38 9.12
N SER A 31 2.07 -7.73 8.00
CA SER A 31 3.43 -7.54 7.50
C SER A 31 4.31 -6.79 8.51
N LEU A 32 3.83 -5.68 9.07
CA LEU A 32 4.57 -4.90 10.05
C LEU A 32 4.73 -5.63 11.39
N SER A 33 3.74 -6.43 11.80
CA SER A 33 3.80 -7.19 13.05
C SER A 33 4.93 -8.23 13.07
N GLN A 34 5.34 -8.75 11.91
CA GLN A 34 6.50 -9.64 11.80
C GLN A 34 7.78 -8.98 12.32
N ALA A 35 7.85 -7.66 12.22
CA ALA A 35 8.93 -6.84 12.72
C ALA A 35 8.60 -6.12 14.06
N ILE A 36 7.52 -6.51 14.74
CA ILE A 36 7.05 -5.85 15.99
C ILE A 36 6.77 -4.35 15.78
N LEU A 37 6.46 -3.96 14.56
CA LEU A 37 6.11 -2.60 14.18
C LEU A 37 4.59 -2.42 14.15
N ARG A 38 4.17 -1.17 14.23
CA ARG A 38 2.76 -0.76 14.11
C ARG A 38 2.58 0.15 12.91
N VAL A 39 1.38 0.19 12.38
CA VAL A 39 1.04 1.14 11.32
C VAL A 39 0.97 2.54 11.91
N ASN A 40 1.78 3.45 11.39
CA ASN A 40 1.67 4.88 11.62
C ASN A 40 0.71 5.46 10.57
N VAL A 41 -0.53 5.66 10.99
CA VAL A 41 -1.62 6.11 10.12
C VAL A 41 -1.34 7.52 9.59
N SER A 42 -0.76 8.40 10.42
CA SER A 42 -0.45 9.78 10.04
C SER A 42 0.60 9.81 8.93
N SER A 43 1.71 9.06 9.07
CA SER A 43 2.77 9.00 8.04
C SER A 43 2.24 8.45 6.71
N LEU A 44 1.34 7.45 6.75
CA LEU A 44 0.73 6.92 5.54
C LEU A 44 -0.17 7.95 4.85
N ARG A 45 -0.96 8.68 5.62
CA ARG A 45 -1.80 9.78 5.12
C ARG A 45 -0.95 10.90 4.53
N GLU A 46 0.05 11.39 5.28
CA GLU A 46 0.96 12.44 4.84
C GLU A 46 1.66 12.06 3.53
N THR A 47 2.10 10.81 3.41
CA THR A 47 2.66 10.28 2.18
C THR A 47 1.66 10.36 1.02
N ALA A 48 0.41 9.98 1.23
CA ALA A 48 -0.62 10.08 0.20
C ALA A 48 -0.88 11.54 -0.21
N GLU A 49 -0.86 12.48 0.72
CA GLU A 49 -1.06 13.91 0.47
C GLU A 49 0.09 14.55 -0.33
N THR A 50 1.28 13.92 -0.39
CA THR A 50 2.37 14.38 -1.27
C THR A 50 2.04 14.25 -2.76
N TYR A 51 1.11 13.40 -3.13
CA TYR A 51 0.65 13.18 -4.52
C TYR A 51 -0.47 14.12 -4.95
N GLY A 52 -1.09 14.84 -4.00
CA GLY A 52 -2.18 15.75 -4.26
C GLY A 52 -3.19 15.84 -3.13
N ARG A 53 -4.40 16.32 -3.41
CA ARG A 53 -5.46 16.44 -2.42
C ARG A 53 -6.09 15.08 -2.15
N LEU A 54 -5.88 14.52 -0.97
CA LEU A 54 -6.51 13.27 -0.54
C LEU A 54 -8.01 13.48 -0.33
N VAL A 55 -8.84 12.90 -1.19
CA VAL A 55 -10.31 13.07 -1.18
C VAL A 55 -11.05 11.80 -0.77
N ILE A 56 -10.43 10.64 -0.94
CA ILE A 56 -10.92 9.34 -0.49
C ILE A 56 -9.78 8.62 0.22
N ALA A 57 -10.05 8.12 1.42
CA ALA A 57 -9.10 7.29 2.16
C ALA A 57 -9.89 6.21 2.91
N ASN A 58 -9.75 4.97 2.51
CA ASN A 58 -10.49 3.84 3.03
C ASN A 58 -9.54 2.73 3.49
N ALA A 59 -9.79 2.17 4.67
CA ALA A 59 -9.08 1.00 5.19
C ALA A 59 -10.04 -0.18 5.36
N TYR A 60 -9.64 -1.33 4.86
CA TYR A 60 -10.50 -2.53 4.76
C TYR A 60 -10.01 -3.62 5.69
N ALA A 61 -10.87 -4.11 6.55
CA ALA A 61 -10.63 -5.26 7.41
C ALA A 61 -11.92 -5.84 8.01
N ASP A 62 -11.81 -6.98 8.65
CA ASP A 62 -12.83 -7.47 9.58
C ASP A 62 -12.63 -6.82 10.96
N TRP A 63 -13.31 -5.69 11.18
CA TRP A 63 -13.19 -4.94 12.44
C TRP A 63 -13.79 -5.66 13.65
N GLN A 64 -14.46 -6.79 13.49
CA GLN A 64 -14.94 -7.65 14.58
C GLN A 64 -13.86 -8.63 15.06
N ASP A 65 -12.76 -8.76 14.32
CA ASP A 65 -11.61 -9.52 14.79
C ASP A 65 -10.95 -8.80 15.96
N ASP A 66 -10.72 -9.53 17.06
CA ASP A 66 -10.12 -9.00 18.30
C ASP A 66 -8.81 -8.24 18.06
N TRP A 67 -8.09 -8.61 17.01
CA TRP A 67 -6.82 -7.97 16.67
C TRP A 67 -6.98 -6.60 16.00
N HIS A 68 -8.14 -6.32 15.42
CA HIS A 68 -8.42 -5.09 14.69
C HIS A 68 -9.45 -4.18 15.36
N GLN A 69 -10.18 -4.67 16.37
CA GLN A 69 -11.32 -3.97 16.94
C GLN A 69 -11.03 -2.56 17.51
N SER A 70 -9.78 -2.29 17.89
CA SER A 70 -9.36 -0.97 18.41
C SER A 70 -8.86 0.00 17.35
N ASP A 71 -8.69 -0.44 16.09
CA ASP A 71 -8.08 0.37 15.05
C ASP A 71 -9.04 1.37 14.38
N PRO A 72 -10.36 1.11 14.23
CA PRO A 72 -11.29 2.00 13.55
C PRO A 72 -11.32 3.42 14.13
N GLU A 73 -11.24 3.57 15.45
CA GLU A 73 -11.25 4.88 16.10
C GLU A 73 -10.03 5.72 15.67
N ASN A 74 -8.85 5.12 15.65
CA ASN A 74 -7.62 5.79 15.24
C ASN A 74 -7.61 6.13 13.74
N LEU A 75 -8.15 5.24 12.91
CA LEU A 75 -8.31 5.48 11.47
C LEU A 75 -9.25 6.64 11.21
N TYR A 76 -10.43 6.62 11.84
CA TYR A 76 -11.42 7.67 11.69
C TYR A 76 -10.90 9.03 12.18
N ALA A 77 -10.21 9.07 13.31
CA ALA A 77 -9.57 10.28 13.83
C ALA A 77 -8.52 10.86 12.87
N ALA A 78 -7.85 10.00 12.09
CA ALA A 78 -6.93 10.40 11.04
C ALA A 78 -7.61 10.73 9.70
N GLY A 79 -8.95 10.66 9.61
CA GLY A 79 -9.72 10.92 8.39
C GLY A 79 -9.61 9.80 7.35
N ILE A 80 -9.43 8.57 7.81
CA ILE A 80 -9.47 7.35 7.01
C ILE A 80 -10.72 6.57 7.41
N GLU A 81 -11.58 6.27 6.43
CA GLU A 81 -12.83 5.54 6.66
C GLU A 81 -12.56 4.04 6.86
N PRO A 82 -12.91 3.46 8.02
CA PRO A 82 -12.82 2.03 8.23
C PRO A 82 -13.99 1.29 7.56
N VAL A 83 -13.72 0.61 6.46
CA VAL A 83 -14.70 -0.17 5.71
C VAL A 83 -14.76 -1.59 6.27
N TYR A 84 -15.93 -1.97 6.77
CA TYR A 84 -16.13 -3.30 7.33
C TYR A 84 -16.30 -4.37 6.26
N VAL A 85 -15.47 -5.41 6.32
CA VAL A 85 -15.54 -6.59 5.45
C VAL A 85 -15.57 -7.85 6.30
N PRO A 86 -16.75 -8.49 6.46
CA PRO A 86 -16.86 -9.65 7.34
C PRO A 86 -16.09 -10.86 6.80
N THR A 87 -15.29 -11.48 7.64
CA THR A 87 -14.65 -12.76 7.36
C THR A 87 -15.61 -13.90 7.59
N ARG A 88 -15.73 -14.82 6.64
CA ARG A 88 -16.57 -16.01 6.77
C ARG A 88 -15.70 -17.22 7.08
N VAL A 89 -16.08 -17.98 8.11
CA VAL A 89 -15.49 -19.29 8.36
C VAL A 89 -16.25 -20.31 7.53
N VAL A 90 -15.59 -20.90 6.54
CA VAL A 90 -16.12 -21.98 5.74
C VAL A 90 -15.55 -23.28 6.26
N THR A 91 -16.43 -24.22 6.67
CA THR A 91 -16.00 -25.57 7.03
C THR A 91 -16.06 -26.42 5.76
N GLU A 92 -14.92 -26.88 5.28
CA GLU A 92 -14.86 -27.81 4.15
C GLU A 92 -15.43 -29.18 4.54
N SER A 93 -15.81 -29.97 3.54
CA SER A 93 -16.31 -31.35 3.75
C SER A 93 -15.32 -32.25 4.48
N THR A 94 -14.07 -31.88 4.53
CA THR A 94 -12.97 -32.53 5.26
C THR A 94 -12.92 -32.14 6.76
N GLY A 95 -13.82 -31.28 7.24
CA GLY A 95 -13.81 -30.72 8.60
C GLY A 95 -12.81 -29.62 8.84
N ILE A 96 -12.02 -29.24 7.84
CA ILE A 96 -11.05 -28.14 7.92
C ILE A 96 -11.81 -26.80 7.87
N ARG A 97 -11.59 -25.96 8.88
CA ARG A 97 -12.11 -24.58 8.90
C ARG A 97 -11.13 -23.67 8.19
N ARG A 98 -11.60 -23.02 7.10
CA ARG A 98 -10.86 -21.94 6.43
C ARG A 98 -11.56 -20.60 6.65
N ARG A 99 -10.80 -19.60 7.03
CA ARG A 99 -11.27 -18.20 6.97
C ARG A 99 -11.22 -17.76 5.51
N LYS A 100 -12.39 -17.43 4.95
CA LYS A 100 -12.46 -16.80 3.62
C LYS A 100 -12.50 -15.30 3.82
N ASN A 101 -11.38 -14.66 3.57
CA ASN A 101 -11.29 -13.22 3.52
C ASN A 101 -11.83 -12.72 2.17
N SER A 102 -12.58 -11.62 2.20
CA SER A 102 -13.13 -10.97 1.01
C SER A 102 -12.65 -9.52 0.88
N VAL A 103 -11.66 -9.14 1.69
CA VAL A 103 -11.09 -7.78 1.71
C VAL A 103 -10.60 -7.41 0.33
N ASP A 104 -9.79 -8.26 -0.32
CA ASP A 104 -9.20 -8.00 -1.63
C ASP A 104 -10.27 -7.74 -2.69
N ILE A 105 -11.36 -8.52 -2.65
CA ILE A 105 -12.49 -8.39 -3.57
C ILE A 105 -13.22 -7.07 -3.34
N LYS A 106 -13.55 -6.75 -2.08
CA LYS A 106 -14.25 -5.52 -1.73
C LYS A 106 -13.41 -4.29 -2.06
N LEU A 107 -12.14 -4.27 -1.65
CA LEU A 107 -11.21 -3.20 -1.94
C LEU A 107 -11.06 -2.98 -3.45
N THR A 108 -10.86 -4.07 -4.22
CA THR A 108 -10.76 -3.98 -5.69
C THR A 108 -12.04 -3.42 -6.30
N ALA A 109 -13.21 -3.89 -5.87
CA ALA A 109 -14.50 -3.41 -6.38
C ALA A 109 -14.67 -1.91 -6.13
N ASP A 110 -14.42 -1.45 -4.89
CA ASP A 110 -14.58 -0.04 -4.52
C ASP A 110 -13.56 0.85 -5.24
N CYS A 111 -12.33 0.37 -5.43
CA CYS A 111 -11.29 1.08 -6.15
C CYS A 111 -11.68 1.28 -7.63
N VAL A 112 -12.19 0.23 -8.29
CA VAL A 112 -12.66 0.31 -9.68
C VAL A 112 -13.90 1.18 -9.79
N GLU A 113 -14.87 1.05 -8.87
CA GLU A 113 -16.03 1.92 -8.81
C GLU A 113 -15.65 3.39 -8.62
N CYS A 114 -14.70 3.66 -7.70
CA CYS A 114 -14.15 5.00 -7.48
C CYS A 114 -13.54 5.58 -8.77
N CYS A 115 -12.79 4.78 -9.52
CA CYS A 115 -12.18 5.20 -10.79
C CYS A 115 -13.24 5.65 -11.82
N HIS A 116 -14.39 4.97 -11.86
CA HIS A 116 -15.48 5.32 -12.76
C HIS A 116 -16.29 6.54 -12.29
N ASN A 117 -16.60 6.60 -10.99
CA ASN A 117 -17.49 7.63 -10.44
C ASN A 117 -16.75 8.97 -10.19
N HIS A 118 -15.43 8.95 -10.04
CA HIS A 118 -14.62 10.11 -9.73
C HIS A 118 -13.51 10.34 -10.78
N PRO A 119 -13.83 10.79 -11.98
CA PRO A 119 -12.86 10.99 -13.06
C PRO A 119 -11.77 12.03 -12.72
N ASN A 120 -12.03 12.94 -11.79
CA ASN A 120 -11.09 13.94 -11.27
C ASN A 120 -9.97 13.35 -10.41
N ILE A 121 -10.15 12.15 -9.85
CA ILE A 121 -9.08 11.46 -9.13
C ILE A 121 -8.09 10.93 -10.14
N GLY A 122 -6.88 11.47 -10.12
CA GLY A 122 -5.80 11.09 -11.04
C GLY A 122 -4.84 10.08 -10.45
N THR A 123 -4.70 10.03 -9.11
CA THR A 123 -3.78 9.14 -8.41
C THR A 123 -4.51 8.18 -7.49
N PHE A 124 -4.22 6.92 -7.64
CA PHE A 124 -4.72 5.82 -6.82
C PHE A 124 -3.56 5.21 -6.04
N ILE A 125 -3.64 5.24 -4.72
CA ILE A 125 -2.63 4.68 -3.83
C ILE A 125 -3.19 3.43 -3.18
N LEU A 126 -2.50 2.31 -3.35
CA LEU A 126 -2.79 1.03 -2.72
C LEU A 126 -1.77 0.75 -1.62
N ALA A 127 -2.20 0.68 -0.38
CA ALA A 127 -1.35 0.21 0.72
C ALA A 127 -1.56 -1.29 0.94
N SER A 128 -0.83 -2.10 0.19
CA SER A 128 -0.72 -3.55 0.29
C SER A 128 0.51 -4.04 -0.49
N GLY A 129 1.13 -5.11 0.00
CA GLY A 129 2.20 -5.82 -0.71
C GLY A 129 1.71 -7.03 -1.52
N ASP A 130 0.40 -7.28 -1.58
CA ASP A 130 -0.14 -8.49 -2.18
C ASP A 130 -0.16 -8.44 -3.71
N GLY A 131 0.41 -9.49 -4.32
CA GLY A 131 0.46 -9.66 -5.79
C GLY A 131 -0.90 -9.83 -6.46
N ASP A 132 -1.94 -10.19 -5.73
CA ASP A 132 -3.27 -10.40 -6.29
C ASP A 132 -3.91 -9.09 -6.76
N PHE A 133 -3.47 -7.95 -6.24
CA PHE A 133 -3.91 -6.63 -6.70
C PHE A 133 -3.38 -6.21 -8.09
N ILE A 134 -2.51 -7.00 -8.73
CA ILE A 134 -2.04 -6.74 -10.10
C ILE A 134 -3.22 -6.57 -11.07
N HIS A 135 -4.30 -7.34 -10.89
CA HIS A 135 -5.50 -7.23 -11.73
C HIS A 135 -6.18 -5.87 -11.59
N MET A 136 -6.26 -5.34 -10.37
CA MET A 136 -6.77 -3.99 -10.11
C MET A 136 -5.88 -2.93 -10.78
N VAL A 137 -4.57 -3.01 -10.62
CA VAL A 137 -3.59 -2.10 -11.26
C VAL A 137 -3.77 -2.08 -12.77
N ASN A 138 -3.84 -3.26 -13.39
CA ASN A 138 -4.05 -3.38 -14.83
C ASN A 138 -5.40 -2.80 -15.31
N THR A 139 -6.42 -2.77 -14.43
CA THR A 139 -7.72 -2.17 -14.73
C THR A 139 -7.66 -0.65 -14.67
N LEU A 140 -6.93 -0.05 -13.72
CA LEU A 140 -6.86 1.40 -13.55
C LEU A 140 -6.02 2.11 -14.62
N ARG A 141 -4.94 1.49 -15.08
CA ARG A 141 -3.98 2.10 -16.02
C ARG A 141 -4.61 2.54 -17.36
N PRO A 142 -5.50 1.76 -18.03
CA PRO A 142 -6.18 2.20 -19.24
C PRO A 142 -7.04 3.46 -19.07
N TYR A 143 -7.46 3.78 -17.85
CA TYR A 143 -8.16 5.02 -17.54
C TYR A 143 -7.24 6.22 -17.29
N GLY A 144 -5.93 6.06 -17.55
CA GLY A 144 -4.95 7.12 -17.39
C GLY A 144 -4.67 7.49 -15.93
N LYS A 145 -4.93 6.56 -15.00
CA LYS A 145 -4.67 6.77 -13.57
C LYS A 145 -3.22 6.45 -13.23
N LEU A 146 -2.61 7.30 -12.40
CA LEU A 146 -1.34 7.00 -11.76
C LEU A 146 -1.59 6.03 -10.60
N VAL A 147 -0.95 4.87 -10.62
CA VAL A 147 -1.09 3.87 -9.57
C VAL A 147 0.21 3.78 -8.78
N VAL A 148 0.10 4.09 -7.49
CA VAL A 148 1.19 3.99 -6.51
C VAL A 148 0.87 2.85 -5.56
N ALA A 149 1.82 1.99 -5.26
CA ALA A 149 1.65 1.00 -4.20
C ALA A 149 2.61 1.28 -3.04
N VAL A 150 2.13 0.98 -1.83
CA VAL A 150 2.90 1.06 -0.59
C VAL A 150 2.89 -0.33 0.04
N GLY A 151 4.03 -0.94 0.19
CA GLY A 151 4.16 -2.26 0.81
C GLY A 151 5.35 -2.35 1.73
N VAL A 152 5.40 -3.41 2.53
CA VAL A 152 6.50 -3.64 3.47
C VAL A 152 7.61 -4.39 2.75
N SER A 153 8.88 -3.96 2.92
CA SER A 153 9.99 -4.43 2.08
C SER A 153 10.21 -5.94 2.11
N TRP A 154 9.93 -6.61 3.22
CA TRP A 154 10.14 -8.06 3.37
C TRP A 154 8.92 -8.94 3.03
N SER A 155 7.76 -8.35 2.76
CA SER A 155 6.52 -9.11 2.45
C SER A 155 5.89 -8.75 1.13
N THR A 156 6.45 -7.79 0.41
CA THR A 156 5.91 -7.30 -0.86
C THR A 156 6.18 -8.27 -2.00
N SER A 157 5.17 -8.51 -2.83
CA SER A 157 5.30 -9.23 -4.09
C SER A 157 6.12 -8.44 -5.11
N PRO A 158 7.26 -8.96 -5.60
CA PRO A 158 8.04 -8.29 -6.65
C PRO A 158 7.22 -8.06 -7.92
N ARG A 159 6.23 -8.92 -8.18
CA ARG A 159 5.34 -8.79 -9.35
C ARG A 159 4.46 -7.55 -9.25
N LEU A 160 3.96 -7.22 -8.03
CA LEU A 160 3.17 -6.01 -7.81
C LEU A 160 4.07 -4.77 -7.97
N ALA A 161 5.23 -4.77 -7.33
CA ALA A 161 6.18 -3.65 -7.40
C ALA A 161 6.58 -3.31 -8.85
N ALA A 162 6.77 -4.32 -9.70
CA ALA A 162 7.09 -4.13 -11.11
C ALA A 162 5.91 -3.66 -12.00
N ARG A 163 4.67 -3.64 -11.49
CA ARG A 163 3.47 -3.32 -12.28
C ARG A 163 2.90 -1.95 -12.04
N VAL A 164 3.13 -1.38 -10.87
CA VAL A 164 2.69 -0.03 -10.51
C VAL A 164 3.57 1.03 -11.15
N ASP A 165 3.08 2.24 -11.24
CA ASP A 165 3.85 3.36 -11.79
C ASP A 165 4.90 3.86 -10.80
N GLN A 166 4.61 3.72 -9.49
CA GLN A 166 5.57 3.96 -8.43
C GLN A 166 5.32 3.00 -7.26
N PHE A 167 6.40 2.51 -6.67
CA PHE A 167 6.35 1.67 -5.48
C PHE A 167 7.12 2.35 -4.33
N LEU A 168 6.51 2.38 -3.14
CA LEU A 168 7.11 2.88 -1.92
C LEU A 168 7.21 1.74 -0.90
N TYR A 169 8.34 1.64 -0.23
CA TYR A 169 8.48 0.75 0.91
C TYR A 169 8.06 1.47 2.19
N TYR A 170 7.03 0.92 2.86
CA TYR A 170 6.50 1.49 4.10
C TYR A 170 7.60 1.76 5.13
N ASP A 171 8.45 0.77 5.37
CA ASP A 171 9.52 0.76 6.37
C ASP A 171 10.75 1.61 5.98
N LYS A 172 10.78 2.20 4.79
CA LYS A 172 11.88 3.02 4.29
C LYS A 172 11.44 4.42 3.87
N ASP A 173 10.31 4.50 3.19
CA ASP A 173 9.86 5.72 2.50
C ASP A 173 8.70 6.42 3.22
N VAL A 174 7.86 5.67 3.98
CA VAL A 174 6.66 6.19 4.64
C VAL A 174 6.90 6.43 6.13
N ASP A 175 7.35 5.41 6.85
CA ASP A 175 7.67 5.48 8.26
C ASP A 175 9.03 4.78 8.50
N PRO A 176 10.14 5.47 8.19
CA PRO A 176 11.47 4.88 8.23
C PRO A 176 11.81 4.34 9.61
N VAL A 177 12.11 3.05 9.66
CA VAL A 177 12.48 2.36 10.89
C VAL A 177 13.99 2.32 11.01
N ASP A 178 14.51 2.65 12.19
CA ASP A 178 15.93 2.44 12.49
C ASP A 178 16.21 0.93 12.55
N THR A 179 16.59 0.37 11.40
CA THR A 179 16.87 -1.06 11.24
C THR A 179 18.04 -1.54 12.08
N GLN A 180 18.87 -0.64 12.63
CA GLN A 180 19.95 -1.03 13.55
C GLN A 180 19.41 -1.52 14.90
N ARG A 181 18.18 -1.18 15.26
CA ARG A 181 17.51 -1.65 16.50
C ARG A 181 16.70 -2.92 16.31
N TYR A 182 16.49 -3.34 15.06
CA TYR A 182 15.65 -4.48 14.75
C TYR A 182 16.49 -5.70 14.34
N ARG A 183 16.47 -6.75 15.18
CA ARG A 183 16.87 -8.12 14.80
C ARG A 183 15.62 -8.98 14.77
N PRO A 184 15.24 -9.61 13.62
CA PRO A 184 14.15 -10.57 13.58
C PRO A 184 14.37 -11.67 14.63
N ARG A 185 13.38 -11.92 15.48
CA ARG A 185 13.40 -13.10 16.35
C ARG A 185 13.21 -14.32 15.46
N GLY A 186 14.30 -15.01 15.13
CA GLY A 186 14.27 -16.25 14.34
C GLY A 186 15.35 -16.37 13.27
N ALA A 187 16.12 -15.32 12.98
CA ALA A 187 17.31 -15.44 12.14
C ALA A 187 18.45 -16.05 12.99
N ALA A 188 18.42 -17.36 13.20
CA ALA A 188 19.60 -18.12 13.59
C ALA A 188 20.56 -18.11 12.40
N LEU A 189 21.64 -17.37 12.55
CA LEU A 189 22.95 -17.53 11.92
C LEU A 189 23.00 -18.43 10.67
N ASN A 190 22.86 -17.84 9.48
CA ASN A 190 23.60 -18.27 8.30
C ASN A 190 24.14 -17.03 7.62
N SER A 191 25.33 -16.63 8.01
CA SER A 191 26.07 -15.47 7.52
C SER A 191 26.67 -15.68 6.11
N GLY A 192 26.02 -16.43 5.26
CA GLY A 192 26.49 -16.74 3.92
C GLY A 192 25.41 -16.59 2.82
N GLU A 193 24.14 -16.44 3.19
CA GLU A 193 23.04 -16.34 2.21
C GLU A 193 22.55 -14.92 1.98
N ASP A 194 22.79 -14.00 2.92
CA ASP A 194 22.36 -12.60 2.79
C ASP A 194 23.16 -11.84 1.72
N ASP A 195 24.45 -12.14 1.56
CA ASP A 195 25.27 -11.54 0.49
C ASP A 195 24.87 -12.03 -0.91
N ALA A 196 24.40 -13.26 -1.03
CA ALA A 196 23.95 -13.82 -2.30
C ALA A 196 22.58 -13.28 -2.74
N LEU A 197 21.68 -13.01 -1.79
CA LEU A 197 20.38 -12.38 -2.05
C LEU A 197 20.52 -10.90 -2.39
N GLN A 198 21.40 -10.17 -1.70
CA GLN A 198 21.67 -8.77 -1.99
C GLN A 198 22.33 -8.59 -3.36
N HIS A 199 23.24 -9.48 -3.73
CA HIS A 199 23.89 -9.47 -5.06
C HIS A 199 22.93 -9.87 -6.19
N ALA A 200 21.96 -10.75 -5.93
CA ALA A 200 20.91 -11.11 -6.88
C ALA A 200 19.91 -9.95 -7.11
N PHE A 201 19.64 -9.11 -6.10
CA PHE A 201 18.80 -7.93 -6.23
C PHE A 201 19.46 -6.80 -7.03
N GLU A 202 20.77 -6.58 -6.88
CA GLU A 202 21.51 -5.57 -7.65
C GLU A 202 21.59 -5.92 -9.14
N LEU A 203 21.66 -7.20 -9.50
CA LEU A 203 21.71 -7.65 -10.90
C LEU A 203 20.39 -7.55 -11.66
N VAL A 204 19.24 -7.39 -10.98
CA VAL A 204 17.91 -7.26 -11.62
C VAL A 204 17.56 -5.79 -11.92
N VAL A 205 18.28 -4.82 -11.36
CA VAL A 205 18.02 -3.38 -11.53
C VAL A 205 18.82 -2.79 -12.72
N GLU A 206 19.77 -3.54 -13.31
CA GLU A 206 20.61 -3.07 -14.43
C GLU A 206 20.21 -3.58 -15.83
N ILE A 207 18.97 -4.03 -16.03
CA ILE A 207 18.48 -4.40 -17.39
C ILE A 207 17.29 -3.55 -17.79
#